data_6bc2929ed5e5a29e44a66b5db1611174
#
_entry.id   6bc2929ed5e5a29e44a66b5db1611174
#
_cell.length_a   1.000
_cell.length_b   1.000
_cell.length_c   1.000
_cell.angle_alpha   90.00
_cell.angle_beta   90.00
_cell.angle_gamma   90.00
#
_symmetry.space_group_name_H-M   'P 1'
#
loop_
_entity.id
_entity.type
_entity.pdbx_description
1 polymer ?
#
loop_
_entity_poly.entity_id
_entity_poly.type
_entity_poly.pdbx_seq_one_letter_code
_entity_poly.pdbx_strand_id
1 'polypeptide(L)'
;NFRYFNSICHKLHDYSFEDHESLYGIPYDFRAILDPQTRQVTFESLRHYIEHSTRKMGRPAIIVTHSLGGILFKIFCSSCVDKKWLNKHIARWICINTPFGGCLYGMTSVLGGSNNPLLPKVINSELKYVTGIIACMPNTLGYDEDEPLLYVGKNKTTPITIKNYHELSNNSSKHISIPFKIWIDLFEPLLPY
;
A
#
# COMPACT_ATOMS: atom_id res chain seq x y z
N ASN A 1 0.79 -20.78 0.92
CA ASN A 1 0.33 -20.47 2.28
C ASN A 1 1.25 -19.41 2.88
N PHE A 2 0.99 -18.13 2.58
CA PHE A 2 1.67 -17.03 3.27
C PHE A 2 1.04 -16.87 4.66
N ARG A 3 1.61 -17.53 5.65
CA ARG A 3 1.15 -17.48 7.03
C ARG A 3 1.76 -16.29 7.79
N TYR A 4 1.83 -15.11 7.14
CA TYR A 4 2.51 -13.96 7.71
C TYR A 4 1.93 -13.54 9.07
N PHE A 5 0.61 -13.48 9.18
CA PHE A 5 -0.08 -13.13 10.42
C PHE A 5 -0.32 -14.31 11.37
N ASN A 6 0.18 -15.51 11.04
CA ASN A 6 -0.16 -16.72 11.79
C ASN A 6 0.17 -16.62 13.29
N SER A 7 1.37 -16.09 13.61
CA SER A 7 1.78 -15.93 15.02
C SER A 7 0.88 -14.94 15.78
N ILE A 8 0.45 -13.86 15.14
CA ILE A 8 -0.49 -12.89 15.73
C ILE A 8 -1.86 -13.55 15.92
N CYS A 9 -2.36 -14.27 14.92
CA CYS A 9 -3.65 -14.97 15.00
C CYS A 9 -3.65 -16.01 16.12
N HIS A 10 -2.61 -16.84 16.21
CA HIS A 10 -2.47 -17.81 17.31
C HIS A 10 -2.48 -17.11 18.67
N LYS A 11 -1.76 -15.99 18.79
CA LYS A 11 -1.76 -15.25 20.05
C LYS A 11 -3.11 -14.65 20.37
N LEU A 12 -3.85 -14.18 19.39
CA LEU A 12 -5.21 -13.66 19.58
C LEU A 12 -6.18 -14.80 19.98
N HIS A 13 -6.02 -16.01 19.43
CA HIS A 13 -6.79 -17.17 19.87
C HIS A 13 -6.54 -17.51 21.36
N ASP A 14 -5.31 -17.35 21.86
CA ASP A 14 -5.02 -17.47 23.30
C ASP A 14 -5.82 -16.49 24.17
N TYR A 15 -6.24 -15.35 23.60
CA TYR A 15 -7.10 -14.36 24.22
C TYR A 15 -8.59 -14.50 23.84
N SER A 16 -9.00 -15.69 23.39
CA SER A 16 -10.39 -16.01 23.04
C SER A 16 -10.96 -15.21 21.85
N PHE A 17 -10.09 -14.75 20.95
CA PHE A 17 -10.56 -14.33 19.62
C PHE A 17 -10.82 -15.55 18.75
N GLU A 18 -11.91 -15.55 18.01
CA GLU A 18 -12.34 -16.68 17.17
C GLU A 18 -12.46 -16.23 15.70
N ASP A 19 -11.96 -17.08 14.79
CA ASP A 19 -12.02 -16.83 13.35
C ASP A 19 -13.48 -16.70 12.89
N HIS A 20 -13.76 -15.74 12.05
CA HIS A 20 -15.08 -15.39 11.50
C HIS A 20 -16.11 -14.93 12.55
N GLU A 21 -15.73 -14.82 13.81
CA GLU A 21 -16.55 -14.32 14.89
C GLU A 21 -16.07 -12.95 15.38
N SER A 22 -14.87 -12.91 15.94
CA SER A 22 -14.22 -11.72 16.47
C SER A 22 -12.87 -11.41 15.81
N LEU A 23 -12.38 -12.31 14.95
CA LEU A 23 -11.16 -12.17 14.17
C LEU A 23 -11.44 -12.38 12.67
N TYR A 24 -11.11 -11.40 11.86
CA TYR A 24 -11.35 -11.41 10.42
C TYR A 24 -10.08 -11.08 9.64
N GLY A 25 -9.76 -11.90 8.63
CA GLY A 25 -8.75 -11.59 7.63
C GLY A 25 -9.40 -11.07 6.35
N ILE A 26 -8.92 -9.94 5.84
CA ILE A 26 -9.44 -9.33 4.61
C ILE A 26 -8.33 -9.36 3.56
N PRO A 27 -8.34 -10.36 2.66
CA PRO A 27 -7.38 -10.43 1.57
C PRO A 27 -7.69 -9.39 0.49
N TYR A 28 -6.66 -8.95 -0.23
CA TYR A 28 -6.81 -8.07 -1.39
C TYR A 28 -5.78 -8.41 -2.46
N ASP A 29 -6.07 -8.06 -3.71
CA ASP A 29 -5.11 -8.21 -4.80
C ASP A 29 -4.14 -7.02 -4.83
N PHE A 30 -2.95 -7.21 -4.27
CA PHE A 30 -1.92 -6.19 -4.22
C PHE A 30 -1.41 -5.76 -5.60
N ARG A 31 -1.63 -6.58 -6.64
CA ARG A 31 -1.17 -6.30 -8.00
C ARG A 31 -1.97 -5.21 -8.66
N ALA A 32 -3.22 -5.02 -8.25
CA ALA A 32 -4.18 -4.14 -8.90
C ALA A 32 -4.86 -3.14 -7.95
N ILE A 33 -4.20 -2.76 -6.83
CA ILE A 33 -4.84 -1.87 -5.84
C ILE A 33 -5.13 -0.46 -6.35
N LEU A 34 -4.44 0.00 -7.41
CA LEU A 34 -4.75 1.27 -8.05
C LEU A 34 -5.82 1.14 -9.14
N ASP A 35 -6.16 -0.09 -9.58
CA ASP A 35 -7.27 -0.31 -10.46
C ASP A 35 -8.61 -0.01 -9.76
N PRO A 36 -9.45 0.90 -10.29
CA PRO A 36 -10.68 1.32 -9.61
C PRO A 36 -11.65 0.18 -9.34
N GLN A 37 -11.81 -0.77 -10.27
CA GLN A 37 -12.75 -1.88 -10.12
C GLN A 37 -12.30 -2.87 -9.06
N THR A 38 -11.04 -3.31 -9.11
CA THR A 38 -10.45 -4.21 -8.11
C THR A 38 -10.48 -3.58 -6.72
N ARG A 39 -10.17 -2.29 -6.63
CA ARG A 39 -10.19 -1.53 -5.39
C ARG A 39 -11.61 -1.41 -4.83
N GLN A 40 -12.61 -1.16 -5.66
CA GLN A 40 -13.99 -1.06 -5.24
C GLN A 40 -14.47 -2.36 -4.57
N VAL A 41 -14.25 -3.52 -5.20
CA VAL A 41 -14.60 -4.83 -4.62
C VAL A 41 -13.92 -5.05 -3.26
N THR A 42 -12.64 -4.68 -3.16
CA THR A 42 -11.90 -4.78 -1.89
C THR A 42 -12.51 -3.86 -0.82
N PHE A 43 -12.87 -2.64 -1.18
CA PHE A 43 -13.42 -1.66 -0.23
C PHE A 43 -14.84 -1.99 0.21
N GLU A 44 -15.66 -2.54 -0.67
CA GLU A 44 -16.98 -3.06 -0.33
C GLU A 44 -16.87 -4.21 0.67
N SER A 45 -15.98 -5.16 0.42
CA SER A 45 -15.70 -6.26 1.35
C SER A 45 -15.19 -5.76 2.70
N LEU A 46 -14.24 -4.84 2.70
CA LEU A 46 -13.68 -4.23 3.92
C LEU A 46 -14.76 -3.54 4.75
N ARG A 47 -15.59 -2.73 4.11
CA ARG A 47 -16.72 -2.07 4.75
C ARG A 47 -17.70 -3.07 5.34
N HIS A 48 -18.09 -4.08 4.55
CA HIS A 48 -19.01 -5.13 4.98
C HIS A 48 -18.53 -5.86 6.23
N TYR A 49 -17.28 -6.32 6.25
CA TYR A 49 -16.72 -7.05 7.39
C TYR A 49 -16.59 -6.17 8.64
N ILE A 50 -16.18 -4.92 8.50
CA ILE A 50 -16.08 -3.98 9.62
C ILE A 50 -17.48 -3.71 10.21
N GLU A 51 -18.48 -3.41 9.38
CA GLU A 51 -19.85 -3.18 9.84
C GLU A 51 -20.48 -4.44 10.44
N HIS A 52 -20.23 -5.62 9.84
CA HIS A 52 -20.68 -6.90 10.37
C HIS A 52 -20.09 -7.18 11.76
N SER A 53 -18.77 -7.08 11.89
CA SER A 53 -18.06 -7.27 13.15
C SER A 53 -18.55 -6.30 14.23
N THR A 54 -18.71 -5.02 13.89
CA THR A 54 -19.21 -4.00 14.83
C THR A 54 -20.61 -4.32 15.34
N ARG A 55 -21.51 -4.73 14.45
CA ARG A 55 -22.89 -5.15 14.85
C ARG A 55 -22.85 -6.39 15.73
N LYS A 56 -22.09 -7.39 15.34
CA LYS A 56 -22.01 -8.67 16.05
C LYS A 56 -21.42 -8.52 17.45
N MET A 57 -20.34 -7.74 17.57
CA MET A 57 -19.61 -7.58 18.82
C MET A 57 -20.15 -6.45 19.69
N GLY A 58 -21.05 -5.61 19.19
CA GLY A 58 -21.58 -4.42 19.91
C GLY A 58 -20.53 -3.34 20.21
N ARG A 59 -19.36 -3.39 19.53
CA ARG A 59 -18.24 -2.46 19.76
C ARG A 59 -17.47 -2.19 18.46
N PRO A 60 -16.80 -1.02 18.34
CA PRO A 60 -15.96 -0.71 17.18
C PRO A 60 -14.80 -1.67 17.02
N ALA A 61 -14.38 -1.88 15.78
CA ALA A 61 -13.29 -2.79 15.41
C ALA A 61 -11.91 -2.17 15.65
N ILE A 62 -10.92 -3.02 15.94
CA ILE A 62 -9.50 -2.68 15.86
C ILE A 62 -8.99 -3.19 14.52
N ILE A 63 -8.40 -2.30 13.74
CA ILE A 63 -7.82 -2.63 12.44
C ILE A 63 -6.31 -2.79 12.60
N VAL A 64 -5.78 -3.90 12.12
CA VAL A 64 -4.33 -4.14 12.07
C VAL A 64 -3.93 -4.28 10.61
N THR A 65 -3.01 -3.46 10.16
CA THR A 65 -2.49 -3.47 8.80
C THR A 65 -0.97 -3.62 8.80
N HIS A 66 -0.45 -4.28 7.76
CA HIS A 66 0.99 -4.40 7.55
C HIS A 66 1.37 -3.89 6.17
N SER A 67 2.47 -3.14 6.09
CA SER A 67 3.08 -2.68 4.84
C SER A 67 2.05 -2.00 3.92
N LEU A 68 1.94 -2.44 2.67
CA LEU A 68 0.99 -1.94 1.66
C LEU A 68 -0.48 -1.94 2.14
N GLY A 69 -0.86 -2.86 3.03
CA GLY A 69 -2.21 -2.90 3.61
C GLY A 69 -2.58 -1.62 4.37
N GLY A 70 -1.60 -0.94 4.94
CA GLY A 70 -1.82 0.36 5.59
C GLY A 70 -2.14 1.47 4.57
N ILE A 71 -1.46 1.49 3.43
CA ILE A 71 -1.75 2.43 2.33
C ILE A 71 -3.18 2.18 1.82
N LEU A 72 -3.53 0.92 1.55
CA LEU A 72 -4.88 0.55 1.09
C LEU A 72 -5.96 1.00 2.10
N PHE A 73 -5.76 0.76 3.38
CA PHE A 73 -6.70 1.18 4.41
C PHE A 73 -6.79 2.71 4.55
N LYS A 74 -5.68 3.42 4.37
CA LYS A 74 -5.67 4.90 4.33
C LYS A 74 -6.55 5.42 3.18
N ILE A 75 -6.41 4.84 1.98
CA ILE A 75 -7.23 5.20 0.82
C ILE A 75 -8.71 4.94 1.13
N PHE A 76 -9.04 3.77 1.69
CA PHE A 76 -10.40 3.45 2.11
C PHE A 76 -10.98 4.50 3.08
N CYS A 77 -10.24 4.86 4.11
CA CYS A 77 -10.67 5.85 5.11
C CYS A 77 -10.92 7.24 4.50
N SER A 78 -10.15 7.60 3.47
CA SER A 78 -10.21 8.94 2.89
C SER A 78 -11.21 9.07 1.75
N SER A 79 -11.48 7.98 1.01
CA SER A 79 -12.30 8.03 -0.22
C SER A 79 -13.64 7.30 -0.13
N CYS A 80 -13.82 6.40 0.84
CA CYS A 80 -15.00 5.52 0.88
C CYS A 80 -15.92 5.72 2.07
N VAL A 81 -15.44 6.37 3.13
CA VAL A 81 -16.19 6.53 4.37
C VAL A 81 -15.99 7.93 4.95
N ASP A 82 -16.97 8.41 5.68
CA ASP A 82 -16.89 9.69 6.35
C ASP A 82 -16.40 9.57 7.80
N LYS A 83 -16.13 10.71 8.43
CA LYS A 83 -15.68 10.78 9.82
C LYS A 83 -16.68 10.18 10.79
N LYS A 84 -17.98 10.28 10.52
CA LYS A 84 -19.05 9.72 11.36
C LYS A 84 -19.00 8.18 11.33
N TRP A 85 -18.81 7.62 10.13
CA TRP A 85 -18.63 6.17 9.96
C TRP A 85 -17.38 5.67 10.68
N LEU A 86 -16.24 6.37 10.52
CA LEU A 86 -14.98 6.01 11.18
C LEU A 86 -15.15 5.99 12.71
N ASN A 87 -15.71 7.05 13.29
CA ASN A 87 -15.92 7.15 14.74
C ASN A 87 -16.85 6.05 15.28
N LYS A 88 -17.83 5.61 14.47
CA LYS A 88 -18.76 4.55 14.85
C LYS A 88 -18.14 3.16 14.79
N HIS A 89 -17.32 2.90 13.79
CA HIS A 89 -16.91 1.53 13.43
C HIS A 89 -15.46 1.21 13.76
N ILE A 90 -14.57 2.20 13.95
CA ILE A 90 -13.15 2.00 14.20
C ILE A 90 -12.75 2.49 15.57
N ALA A 91 -12.35 1.57 16.45
CA ALA A 91 -11.80 1.92 17.75
C ALA A 91 -10.34 2.36 17.67
N ARG A 92 -9.55 1.64 16.88
CA ARG A 92 -8.11 1.90 16.66
C ARG A 92 -7.66 1.34 15.32
N TRP A 93 -6.63 1.98 14.77
CA TRP A 93 -5.88 1.49 13.64
C TRP A 93 -4.41 1.32 14.02
N ILE A 94 -3.90 0.11 13.91
CA ILE A 94 -2.52 -0.28 14.20
C ILE A 94 -1.80 -0.52 12.88
N CYS A 95 -0.85 0.34 12.56
CA CYS A 95 -0.02 0.25 11.35
C CYS A 95 1.30 -0.42 11.67
N ILE A 96 1.60 -1.53 10.98
CA ILE A 96 2.88 -2.22 11.10
C ILE A 96 3.66 -1.96 9.82
N ASN A 97 4.78 -1.21 9.91
CA ASN A 97 5.69 -0.92 8.79
C ASN A 97 4.99 -0.41 7.51
N THR A 98 3.98 0.43 7.64
CA THR A 98 3.32 1.03 6.46
C THR A 98 4.21 2.12 5.85
N PRO A 99 4.59 2.00 4.57
CA PRO A 99 5.46 2.98 3.92
C PRO A 99 4.66 4.20 3.43
N PHE A 100 4.13 5.04 4.34
CA PHE A 100 3.39 6.23 3.97
C PHE A 100 4.22 7.26 3.20
N GLY A 101 5.52 7.37 3.53
CA GLY A 101 6.49 8.17 2.78
C GLY A 101 7.06 7.46 1.55
N GLY A 102 6.59 6.25 1.26
CA GLY A 102 7.16 5.39 0.23
C GLY A 102 8.39 4.62 0.69
N CYS A 103 9.03 3.92 -0.22
CA CYS A 103 10.29 3.21 0.02
C CYS A 103 11.12 3.09 -1.26
N LEU A 104 12.43 3.05 -1.12
CA LEU A 104 13.36 2.90 -2.25
C LEU A 104 13.18 1.59 -3.03
N TYR A 105 12.69 0.55 -2.37
CA TYR A 105 12.36 -0.71 -3.05
C TYR A 105 11.27 -0.52 -4.12
N GLY A 106 10.23 0.26 -3.84
CA GLY A 106 9.22 0.61 -4.84
C GLY A 106 9.85 1.26 -6.06
N MET A 107 10.69 2.27 -5.82
CA MET A 107 11.39 3.01 -6.86
C MET A 107 12.32 2.13 -7.70
N THR A 108 13.19 1.34 -7.07
CA THR A 108 14.11 0.45 -7.80
C THR A 108 13.38 -0.63 -8.58
N SER A 109 12.26 -1.12 -8.08
CA SER A 109 11.41 -2.09 -8.77
C SER A 109 10.75 -1.52 -10.02
N VAL A 110 10.34 -0.26 -9.99
CA VAL A 110 9.72 0.42 -11.13
C VAL A 110 10.76 0.80 -12.20
N LEU A 111 11.92 1.33 -11.78
CA LEU A 111 12.93 1.85 -12.71
C LEU A 111 13.81 0.76 -13.34
N GLY A 112 14.15 -0.27 -12.63
CA GLY A 112 15.14 -1.26 -13.08
C GLY A 112 14.75 -2.72 -12.92
N GLY A 113 13.55 -2.98 -12.45
CA GLY A 113 13.20 -4.29 -11.95
C GLY A 113 13.86 -4.57 -10.59
N SER A 114 13.28 -5.45 -9.81
CA SER A 114 13.84 -5.84 -8.54
C SER A 114 14.96 -6.87 -8.73
N ASN A 115 16.10 -6.67 -8.07
CA ASN A 115 17.13 -7.70 -7.91
C ASN A 115 16.93 -8.49 -6.61
N ASN A 116 15.69 -8.68 -6.19
CA ASN A 116 15.39 -9.46 -4.99
C ASN A 116 15.84 -10.92 -5.21
N PRO A 117 16.85 -11.43 -4.48
CA PRO A 117 17.38 -12.77 -4.67
C PRO A 117 16.36 -13.87 -4.31
N LEU A 118 15.30 -13.53 -3.60
CA LEU A 118 14.23 -14.45 -3.21
C LEU A 118 13.15 -14.62 -4.29
N LEU A 119 13.20 -13.81 -5.36
CA LEU A 119 12.20 -13.85 -6.44
C LEU A 119 12.85 -14.30 -7.75
N PRO A 120 12.16 -15.16 -8.54
CA PRO A 120 12.60 -15.46 -9.89
C PRO A 120 12.78 -14.20 -10.74
N LYS A 121 13.77 -14.20 -11.65
CA LYS A 121 14.06 -13.04 -12.53
C LYS A 121 12.83 -12.57 -13.32
N VAL A 122 11.99 -13.50 -13.77
CA VAL A 122 10.74 -13.19 -14.51
C VAL A 122 9.79 -12.38 -13.63
N ILE A 123 9.62 -12.77 -12.36
CA ILE A 123 8.75 -12.02 -11.43
C ILE A 123 9.36 -10.63 -11.16
N ASN A 124 10.67 -10.54 -11.01
CA ASN A 124 11.35 -9.27 -10.78
C ASN A 124 11.14 -8.29 -11.95
N SER A 125 11.10 -8.75 -13.19
CA SER A 125 10.85 -7.90 -14.37
C SER A 125 9.41 -7.38 -14.44
N GLU A 126 8.46 -8.13 -13.89
CA GLU A 126 7.03 -7.80 -13.91
C GLU A 126 6.59 -6.88 -12.75
N LEU A 127 7.41 -6.74 -11.71
CA LEU A 127 7.07 -5.92 -10.53
C LEU A 127 6.77 -4.46 -10.86
N LYS A 128 7.36 -3.93 -11.92
CA LYS A 128 7.11 -2.56 -12.40
C LYS A 128 5.65 -2.32 -12.85
N TYR A 129 4.91 -3.39 -13.16
CA TYR A 129 3.50 -3.31 -13.54
C TYR A 129 2.54 -3.54 -12.34
N VAL A 130 3.09 -3.88 -11.18
CA VAL A 130 2.31 -4.14 -9.97
C VAL A 130 1.96 -2.80 -9.31
N THR A 131 0.69 -2.42 -9.38
CA THR A 131 0.26 -1.10 -8.89
C THR A 131 0.47 -0.91 -7.39
N GLY A 132 0.50 -2.00 -6.61
CA GLY A 132 0.89 -1.97 -5.21
C GLY A 132 2.33 -1.54 -4.97
N ILE A 133 3.25 -1.86 -5.87
CA ILE A 133 4.64 -1.40 -5.80
C ILE A 133 4.71 0.10 -6.12
N ILE A 134 3.93 0.56 -7.10
CA ILE A 134 3.84 1.98 -7.46
C ILE A 134 3.29 2.79 -6.29
N ALA A 135 2.31 2.27 -5.57
CA ALA A 135 1.77 2.91 -4.37
C ALA A 135 2.81 3.06 -3.23
N CYS A 136 3.93 2.34 -3.30
CA CYS A 136 5.05 2.44 -2.37
C CYS A 136 6.21 3.31 -2.90
N MET A 137 6.02 4.11 -3.95
CA MET A 137 7.07 5.03 -4.43
C MET A 137 7.38 6.11 -3.40
N PRO A 138 8.65 6.53 -3.26
CA PRO A 138 9.03 7.65 -2.42
C PRO A 138 8.21 8.91 -2.71
N ASN A 139 7.87 9.64 -1.68
CA ASN A 139 7.10 10.87 -1.76
C ASN A 139 7.58 11.90 -0.71
N THR A 140 7.05 13.12 -0.78
CA THR A 140 7.45 14.25 0.07
C THR A 140 7.11 14.09 1.56
N LEU A 141 6.31 13.10 1.95
CA LEU A 141 6.09 12.77 3.37
C LEU A 141 7.30 12.11 4.03
N GLY A 142 8.14 11.43 3.24
CA GLY A 142 9.27 10.67 3.76
C GLY A 142 10.63 11.13 3.27
N TYR A 143 10.71 11.94 2.22
CA TYR A 143 11.95 12.32 1.56
C TYR A 143 11.90 13.78 1.11
N ASP A 144 13.05 14.46 1.12
CA ASP A 144 13.20 15.78 0.52
C ASP A 144 13.11 15.68 -1.01
N GLU A 145 12.47 16.66 -1.67
CA GLU A 145 12.27 16.66 -3.12
C GLU A 145 13.56 16.67 -3.93
N ASP A 146 14.57 17.34 -3.43
CA ASP A 146 15.87 17.54 -4.10
C ASP A 146 16.94 16.57 -3.57
N GLU A 147 16.66 15.77 -2.53
CA GLU A 147 17.59 14.79 -1.99
C GLU A 147 17.77 13.62 -2.97
N PRO A 148 19.00 13.24 -3.32
CA PRO A 148 19.27 12.08 -4.14
C PRO A 148 18.80 10.77 -3.49
N LEU A 149 17.79 10.12 -4.08
CA LEU A 149 17.29 8.83 -3.61
C LEU A 149 18.13 7.65 -4.12
N LEU A 150 18.67 7.80 -5.33
CA LEU A 150 19.61 6.84 -5.92
C LEU A 150 20.41 7.50 -7.05
N TYR A 151 21.46 6.83 -7.49
CA TYR A 151 22.30 7.26 -8.59
C TYR A 151 22.26 6.22 -9.71
N VAL A 152 22.13 6.66 -10.95
CA VAL A 152 22.14 5.80 -12.15
C VAL A 152 23.30 6.15 -13.08
N GLY A 153 23.55 5.26 -14.07
CA GLY A 153 24.64 5.40 -15.02
C GLY A 153 25.86 4.56 -14.67
N LYS A 154 26.75 4.37 -15.66
CA LYS A 154 27.94 3.52 -15.50
C LYS A 154 28.85 3.97 -14.35
N ASN A 155 28.91 5.26 -14.09
CA ASN A 155 29.72 5.85 -13.02
C ASN A 155 28.88 6.30 -11.80
N LYS A 156 27.61 5.95 -11.74
CA LYS A 156 26.69 6.38 -10.66
C LYS A 156 26.68 7.90 -10.45
N THR A 157 26.65 8.66 -11.53
CA THR A 157 26.80 10.12 -11.50
C THR A 157 25.49 10.88 -11.63
N THR A 158 24.42 10.25 -12.14
CA THR A 158 23.15 10.92 -12.33
C THR A 158 22.27 10.70 -11.10
N PRO A 159 22.01 11.74 -10.28
CA PRO A 159 21.14 11.62 -9.13
C PRO A 159 19.68 11.52 -9.57
N ILE A 160 18.93 10.65 -8.91
CA ILE A 160 17.48 10.53 -9.03
C ILE A 160 16.87 11.05 -7.74
N THR A 161 16.00 12.04 -7.86
CA THR A 161 15.28 12.70 -6.78
C THR A 161 13.77 12.53 -6.98
N ILE A 162 12.94 12.90 -6.01
CA ILE A 162 11.48 12.94 -6.18
C ILE A 162 11.11 13.84 -7.34
N LYS A 163 11.80 14.97 -7.49
CA LYS A 163 11.53 15.98 -8.50
C LYS A 163 11.77 15.52 -9.94
N ASN A 164 12.73 14.64 -10.17
CA ASN A 164 13.14 14.27 -11.52
C ASN A 164 12.88 12.81 -11.93
N TYR A 165 12.47 11.92 -11.01
CA TYR A 165 12.31 10.52 -11.39
C TYR A 165 11.19 10.27 -12.42
N HIS A 166 10.18 11.13 -12.48
CA HIS A 166 9.13 11.09 -13.47
C HIS A 166 9.62 11.40 -14.89
N GLU A 167 10.67 12.22 -15.03
CA GLU A 167 11.28 12.52 -16.33
C GLU A 167 11.97 11.29 -16.91
N LEU A 168 12.54 10.43 -16.08
CA LEU A 168 13.17 9.18 -16.47
C LEU A 168 12.14 8.16 -16.97
N SER A 169 10.94 8.15 -16.39
CA SER A 169 9.86 7.28 -16.86
C SER A 169 9.38 7.66 -18.25
N ASN A 170 9.44 8.94 -18.61
CA ASN A 170 9.07 9.44 -19.94
C ASN A 170 10.14 9.20 -21.02
N ASN A 171 11.41 9.15 -20.62
CA ASN A 171 12.55 8.95 -21.55
C ASN A 171 12.97 7.51 -21.73
N SER A 172 12.67 6.60 -20.82
CA SER A 172 12.95 5.18 -20.94
C SER A 172 11.80 4.48 -21.65
N SER A 173 11.84 4.54 -23.02
CA SER A 173 11.14 3.70 -23.97
C SER A 173 9.74 3.18 -23.59
N LYS A 174 8.75 3.69 -24.29
CA LYS A 174 7.46 3.10 -24.76
C LYS A 174 6.58 2.23 -23.84
N HIS A 175 6.95 1.89 -22.61
CA HIS A 175 6.23 0.90 -21.78
C HIS A 175 5.97 1.28 -20.32
N ILE A 176 6.37 2.45 -19.84
CA ILE A 176 6.01 2.91 -18.50
C ILE A 176 5.03 4.10 -18.64
N SER A 177 3.86 3.81 -19.13
CA SER A 177 2.75 4.75 -19.11
C SER A 177 1.75 4.40 -18.01
N ILE A 178 2.23 4.17 -16.79
CA ILE A 178 1.35 4.30 -15.64
C ILE A 178 1.52 5.74 -15.20
N PRO A 179 0.49 6.58 -15.34
CA PRO A 179 0.66 7.98 -15.07
C PRO A 179 0.96 8.15 -13.58
N PHE A 180 2.14 8.66 -13.25
CA PHE A 180 2.42 9.28 -11.97
C PHE A 180 1.31 10.25 -11.54
N LYS A 181 0.63 10.84 -12.51
CA LYS A 181 -0.59 11.61 -12.31
C LYS A 181 -1.67 10.85 -11.55
N ILE A 182 -1.88 9.55 -11.80
CA ILE A 182 -2.83 8.73 -11.03
C ILE A 182 -2.37 8.60 -9.57
N TRP A 183 -1.07 8.52 -9.33
CA TRP A 183 -0.54 8.44 -7.99
C TRP A 183 -0.73 9.79 -7.25
N ILE A 184 -0.37 10.93 -7.87
CA ILE A 184 -0.62 12.26 -7.34
C ILE A 184 -2.13 12.46 -7.10
N ASP A 185 -2.97 12.20 -8.08
CA ASP A 185 -4.43 12.38 -7.99
C ASP A 185 -5.07 11.51 -6.87
N LEU A 186 -4.44 10.38 -6.52
CA LEU A 186 -4.90 9.50 -5.44
C LEU A 186 -4.35 9.87 -4.06
N PHE A 187 -3.17 10.42 -3.97
CA PHE A 187 -2.47 10.64 -2.69
C PHE A 187 -2.39 12.12 -2.29
N GLU A 188 -2.40 13.05 -3.22
CA GLU A 188 -2.41 14.47 -2.90
C GLU A 188 -3.60 14.90 -2.00
N PRO A 189 -4.84 14.38 -2.24
CA PRO A 189 -5.96 14.64 -1.33
C PRO A 189 -5.84 13.97 0.05
N LEU A 190 -4.90 13.04 0.21
CA LEU A 190 -4.72 12.26 1.45
C LEU A 190 -3.61 12.81 2.35
N LEU A 191 -2.89 13.81 1.88
CA LEU A 191 -1.89 14.50 2.69
C LEU A 191 -2.63 15.34 3.74
N PRO A 192 -2.29 15.23 5.03
CA PRO A 192 -2.83 16.13 6.02
C PRO A 192 -2.28 17.54 5.74
N TYR A 193 -3.18 18.50 5.49
CA TYR A 193 -2.88 19.90 5.65
C TYR A 193 -2.74 20.20 7.14
#